data_257fab9b2f98c78c07981d7549ce2de9
#
_entry.id   257fab9b2f98c78c07981d7549ce2de9
#
_cell.length_a   1.000
_cell.length_b   1.000
_cell.length_c   1.000
_cell.angle_alpha   90.00
_cell.angle_beta   90.00
_cell.angle_gamma   90.00
#
_symmetry.space_group_name_H-M   'P 1'
#
loop_
_entity.id
_entity.type
_entity.pdbx_description
1 polymer ?
#
loop_
_entity_poly.entity_id
_entity_poly.type
_entity_poly.pdbx_seq_one_letter_code
_entity_poly.pdbx_strand_id
1 'polypeptide(L)'
;MLAIVHKGIAIPIFWILLNKRGNSDTTERIALIKRFIRIFGQDKIESLVADREFIGKTWFEWLNQNKIPFSIRIKKNLKVLNKQGKSVQIKMLFHDLKQGQLVNYSRKIKLSGVGCYVSALGLATDELLLIASNDRDEKVFDRYATRWEIETLFSCLKGRGFDLEDTHLTKMKKVKKLLAVHAIAFCWAHYVGEWQHERLKPFTIKKHGRKEKSIFNLGLDTLIHAYKKAFLQQECSEINWLVKILSNKNQSIM
;
A
#
# COMPACT_ATOMS: atom_id res chain seq x y z
N MET A 1 -5.67 1.99 7.74
CA MET A 1 -5.82 2.76 6.49
C MET A 1 -5.99 1.78 5.34
N LEU A 2 -6.83 2.09 4.37
CA LEU A 2 -6.98 1.40 3.09
C LEU A 2 -6.54 2.36 1.99
N ALA A 3 -5.65 1.90 1.11
CA ALA A 3 -5.15 2.67 -0.03
C ALA A 3 -5.30 1.86 -1.32
N ILE A 4 -5.41 2.54 -2.45
CA ILE A 4 -5.33 1.94 -3.79
C ILE A 4 -3.90 2.16 -4.29
N VAL A 5 -3.29 1.11 -4.85
CA VAL A 5 -2.00 1.25 -5.55
C VAL A 5 -2.25 1.68 -6.98
N HIS A 6 -1.62 2.76 -7.40
CA HIS A 6 -1.70 3.30 -8.76
C HIS A 6 -0.33 3.80 -9.20
N LYS A 7 0.21 3.28 -10.30
CA LYS A 7 1.51 3.70 -10.87
C LYS A 7 2.65 3.77 -9.84
N GLY A 8 2.73 2.80 -8.93
CA GLY A 8 3.80 2.74 -7.92
C GLY A 8 3.63 3.69 -6.73
N ILE A 9 2.40 4.12 -6.44
CA ILE A 9 2.06 4.88 -5.24
C ILE A 9 0.81 4.32 -4.58
N ALA A 10 0.70 4.46 -3.25
CA ALA A 10 -0.50 4.13 -2.51
C ALA A 10 -1.35 5.38 -2.26
N ILE A 11 -2.51 5.46 -2.90
CA ILE A 11 -3.47 6.57 -2.74
C ILE A 11 -4.38 6.26 -1.55
N PRO A 12 -4.34 7.03 -0.45
CA PRO A 12 -5.16 6.79 0.73
C PRO A 12 -6.63 7.12 0.45
N ILE A 13 -7.52 6.13 0.69
CA ILE A 13 -8.96 6.31 0.41
C ILE A 13 -9.77 6.33 1.70
N PHE A 14 -9.53 5.35 2.57
CA PHE A 14 -10.26 5.21 3.82
C PHE A 14 -9.32 4.93 4.98
N TRP A 15 -9.66 5.51 6.14
CA TRP A 15 -8.96 5.22 7.39
C TRP A 15 -9.92 5.24 8.57
N ILE A 16 -9.52 4.50 9.60
CA ILE A 16 -10.12 4.52 10.92
C ILE A 16 -9.00 4.88 11.89
N LEU A 17 -9.21 5.89 12.71
CA LEU A 17 -8.34 6.18 13.83
C LEU A 17 -8.80 5.32 15.02
N LEU A 18 -7.90 4.48 15.52
CA LEU A 18 -8.18 3.57 16.61
C LEU A 18 -7.84 4.24 17.93
N ASN A 19 -8.80 4.25 18.86
CA ASN A 19 -8.57 4.73 20.23
C ASN A 19 -8.08 3.58 21.12
N LYS A 20 -7.12 2.81 20.61
CA LYS A 20 -6.49 1.69 21.31
C LYS A 20 -5.04 1.54 20.89
N ARG A 21 -4.23 0.90 21.73
CA ARG A 21 -2.87 0.48 21.37
C ARG A 21 -2.93 -0.80 20.53
N GLY A 22 -1.95 -0.97 19.65
CA GLY A 22 -1.79 -2.16 18.81
C GLY A 22 -2.52 -2.06 17.46
N ASN A 23 -2.78 -3.23 16.87
CA ASN A 23 -3.26 -3.34 15.50
C ASN A 23 -4.79 -3.32 15.39
N SER A 24 -5.28 -3.10 14.16
CA SER A 24 -6.69 -3.26 13.84
C SER A 24 -7.15 -4.70 14.04
N ASP A 25 -8.37 -4.88 14.51
CA ASP A 25 -9.03 -6.18 14.56
C ASP A 25 -9.73 -6.53 13.23
N THR A 26 -10.29 -7.72 13.15
CA THR A 26 -10.95 -8.21 11.94
C THR A 26 -12.19 -7.38 11.58
N THR A 27 -12.96 -6.95 12.57
CA THR A 27 -14.19 -6.15 12.36
C THR A 27 -13.86 -4.81 11.73
N GLU A 28 -12.83 -4.14 12.23
CA GLU A 28 -12.35 -2.86 11.71
C GLU A 28 -11.84 -2.98 10.26
N ARG A 29 -11.13 -4.08 9.95
CA ARG A 29 -10.65 -4.40 8.59
C ARG A 29 -11.81 -4.62 7.63
N ILE A 30 -12.77 -5.45 8.01
CA ILE A 30 -13.98 -5.72 7.24
C ILE A 30 -14.77 -4.44 7.00
N ALA A 31 -14.91 -3.57 8.00
CA ALA A 31 -15.63 -2.31 7.86
C ALA A 31 -15.02 -1.40 6.77
N LEU A 32 -13.68 -1.33 6.66
CA LEU A 32 -13.01 -0.57 5.60
C LEU A 32 -13.28 -1.15 4.20
N ILE A 33 -13.19 -2.47 4.06
CA ILE A 33 -13.45 -3.12 2.75
C ILE A 33 -14.93 -3.02 2.38
N LYS A 34 -15.86 -3.22 3.30
CA LYS A 34 -17.30 -3.00 3.06
C LYS A 34 -17.59 -1.58 2.61
N ARG A 35 -16.91 -0.58 3.20
CA ARG A 35 -17.03 0.82 2.77
C ARG A 35 -16.55 1.01 1.34
N PHE A 36 -15.44 0.38 0.97
CA PHE A 36 -14.92 0.39 -0.40
C PHE A 36 -15.95 -0.22 -1.38
N ILE A 37 -16.42 -1.44 -1.09
CA ILE A 37 -17.38 -2.15 -1.92
C ILE A 37 -18.66 -1.34 -2.14
N ARG A 38 -19.18 -0.70 -1.08
CA ARG A 38 -20.38 0.12 -1.16
C ARG A 38 -20.25 1.33 -2.10
N ILE A 39 -19.05 1.91 -2.20
CA ILE A 39 -18.83 3.16 -2.95
C ILE A 39 -18.34 2.87 -4.37
N PHE A 40 -17.48 1.88 -4.54
CA PHE A 40 -16.80 1.62 -5.82
C PHE A 40 -17.24 0.32 -6.51
N GLY A 41 -17.86 -0.60 -5.78
CA GLY A 41 -18.18 -1.94 -6.26
C GLY A 41 -17.10 -2.96 -5.90
N GLN A 42 -17.52 -4.22 -5.80
CA GLN A 42 -16.61 -5.33 -5.50
C GLN A 42 -15.76 -5.71 -6.70
N ASP A 43 -16.28 -5.57 -7.90
CA ASP A 43 -15.61 -5.81 -9.18
C ASP A 43 -14.35 -4.94 -9.39
N LYS A 44 -14.22 -3.85 -8.64
CA LYS A 44 -13.04 -2.97 -8.65
C LYS A 44 -11.89 -3.47 -7.76
N ILE A 45 -12.08 -4.55 -7.02
CA ILE A 45 -11.03 -5.14 -6.19
C ILE A 45 -10.30 -6.20 -7.00
N GLU A 46 -9.16 -5.85 -7.56
CA GLU A 46 -8.27 -6.81 -8.22
C GLU A 46 -7.63 -7.76 -7.21
N SER A 47 -7.05 -7.24 -6.15
CA SER A 47 -6.50 -8.02 -5.04
C SER A 47 -6.27 -7.16 -3.80
N LEU A 48 -6.39 -7.78 -2.63
CA LEU A 48 -6.02 -7.18 -1.36
C LEU A 48 -4.62 -7.65 -0.95
N VAL A 49 -3.70 -6.72 -0.76
CA VAL A 49 -2.36 -7.02 -0.24
C VAL A 49 -2.20 -6.52 1.19
N ALA A 50 -1.60 -7.33 2.05
CA ALA A 50 -1.43 -6.96 3.45
C ALA A 50 -0.22 -7.66 4.09
N ASP A 51 0.26 -7.10 5.21
CA ASP A 51 1.40 -7.65 5.95
C ASP A 51 0.97 -8.79 6.89
N ARG A 52 1.97 -9.46 7.48
CA ARG A 52 1.89 -10.63 8.36
C ARG A 52 1.02 -10.45 9.62
N GLU A 53 0.56 -9.23 9.90
CA GLU A 53 -0.36 -8.94 11.00
C GLU A 53 -1.83 -9.16 10.61
N PHE A 54 -2.11 -9.27 9.31
CA PHE A 54 -3.45 -9.45 8.76
C PHE A 54 -3.79 -10.95 8.57
N ILE A 55 -3.42 -11.78 9.55
CA ILE A 55 -3.71 -13.22 9.55
C ILE A 55 -4.79 -13.49 10.59
N GLY A 56 -5.76 -14.35 10.26
CA GLY A 56 -6.78 -14.78 11.19
C GLY A 56 -7.88 -15.60 10.50
N LYS A 57 -8.48 -16.55 11.24
CA LYS A 57 -9.53 -17.42 10.72
C LYS A 57 -10.68 -16.62 10.12
N THR A 58 -11.34 -15.83 10.94
CA THR A 58 -12.51 -15.01 10.55
C THR A 58 -12.21 -14.06 9.40
N TRP A 59 -10.99 -13.51 9.34
CA TRP A 59 -10.55 -12.64 8.26
C TRP A 59 -10.45 -13.39 6.93
N PHE A 60 -9.76 -14.53 6.92
CA PHE A 60 -9.62 -15.34 5.69
C PHE A 60 -10.94 -15.96 5.24
N GLU A 61 -11.78 -16.42 6.18
CA GLU A 61 -13.13 -16.90 5.88
C GLU A 61 -13.96 -15.82 5.20
N TRP A 62 -13.95 -14.60 5.76
CA TRP A 62 -14.70 -13.48 5.21
C TRP A 62 -14.22 -13.09 3.81
N LEU A 63 -12.90 -13.03 3.57
CA LEU A 63 -12.35 -12.75 2.24
C LEU A 63 -12.76 -13.81 1.22
N ASN A 64 -12.70 -15.09 1.60
CA ASN A 64 -13.10 -16.20 0.73
C ASN A 64 -14.60 -16.19 0.43
N GLN A 65 -15.45 -16.00 1.44
CA GLN A 65 -16.91 -15.92 1.28
C GLN A 65 -17.33 -14.78 0.35
N ASN A 66 -16.63 -13.65 0.42
CA ASN A 66 -16.87 -12.50 -0.44
C ASN A 66 -16.05 -12.56 -1.75
N LYS A 67 -15.37 -13.66 -2.05
CA LYS A 67 -14.57 -13.85 -3.28
C LYS A 67 -13.58 -12.70 -3.54
N ILE A 68 -12.99 -12.16 -2.49
CA ILE A 68 -11.99 -11.09 -2.60
C ILE A 68 -10.62 -11.74 -2.75
N PRO A 69 -9.93 -11.58 -3.89
CA PRO A 69 -8.57 -12.07 -4.05
C PRO A 69 -7.62 -11.41 -3.05
N PHE A 70 -6.70 -12.17 -2.49
CA PHE A 70 -5.72 -11.61 -1.56
C PHE A 70 -4.33 -12.23 -1.70
N SER A 71 -3.32 -11.44 -1.34
CA SER A 71 -1.92 -11.86 -1.18
C SER A 71 -1.39 -11.29 0.13
N ILE A 72 -1.31 -12.12 1.15
CA ILE A 72 -0.98 -11.69 2.53
C ILE A 72 0.29 -12.40 2.98
N ARG A 73 1.28 -11.63 3.45
CA ARG A 73 2.50 -12.20 4.05
C ARG A 73 2.17 -12.99 5.30
N ILE A 74 2.82 -14.15 5.48
CA ILE A 74 2.65 -14.98 6.66
C ILE A 74 3.97 -15.18 7.42
N LYS A 75 3.87 -15.52 8.70
CA LYS A 75 5.04 -15.75 9.56
C LYS A 75 5.66 -17.10 9.26
N LYS A 76 7.00 -17.18 9.19
CA LYS A 76 7.77 -18.41 8.91
C LYS A 76 7.62 -19.50 9.98
N ASN A 77 7.23 -19.15 11.19
CA ASN A 77 7.03 -20.05 12.32
C ASN A 77 5.57 -20.52 12.51
N LEU A 78 4.67 -20.16 11.57
CA LEU A 78 3.28 -20.62 11.63
C LEU A 78 3.23 -22.14 11.58
N LYS A 79 2.45 -22.76 12.48
CA LYS A 79 2.26 -24.23 12.51
C LYS A 79 1.22 -24.66 11.49
N VAL A 80 1.56 -25.65 10.69
CA VAL A 80 0.72 -26.23 9.64
C VAL A 80 0.86 -27.75 9.62
N LEU A 81 -0.07 -28.47 9.02
CA LEU A 81 0.06 -29.91 8.81
C LEU A 81 0.83 -30.20 7.51
N ASN A 82 1.87 -31.02 7.59
CA ASN A 82 2.58 -31.50 6.43
C ASN A 82 1.79 -32.61 5.68
N LYS A 83 2.41 -33.21 4.65
CA LYS A 83 1.78 -34.30 3.85
C LYS A 83 1.42 -35.53 4.69
N GLN A 84 2.15 -35.79 5.77
CA GLN A 84 1.95 -36.91 6.68
C GLN A 84 0.98 -36.58 7.85
N GLY A 85 0.35 -35.39 7.85
CA GLY A 85 -0.53 -34.95 8.93
C GLY A 85 0.20 -34.47 10.20
N LYS A 86 1.54 -34.40 10.18
CA LYS A 86 2.33 -33.94 11.33
C LYS A 86 2.38 -32.42 11.37
N SER A 87 2.22 -31.86 12.57
CA SER A 87 2.35 -30.40 12.80
C SER A 87 3.80 -29.97 12.69
N VAL A 88 4.09 -29.10 11.75
CA VAL A 88 5.43 -28.53 11.51
C VAL A 88 5.35 -27.02 11.32
N GLN A 89 6.48 -26.32 11.51
CA GLN A 89 6.56 -24.91 11.11
C GLN A 89 6.52 -24.82 9.58
N ILE A 90 5.78 -23.84 9.05
CA ILE A 90 5.57 -23.71 7.60
C ILE A 90 6.89 -23.55 6.83
N LYS A 91 7.92 -22.92 7.42
CA LYS A 91 9.26 -22.81 6.82
C LYS A 91 9.87 -24.18 6.47
N MET A 92 9.54 -25.24 7.23
CA MET A 92 10.05 -26.61 6.99
C MET A 92 9.53 -27.22 5.68
N LEU A 93 8.44 -26.70 5.12
CA LEU A 93 7.94 -27.12 3.81
C LEU A 93 8.76 -26.55 2.65
N PHE A 94 9.66 -25.60 2.93
CA PHE A 94 10.45 -24.84 1.97
C PHE A 94 11.93 -24.77 2.38
N HIS A 95 12.43 -25.76 3.16
CA HIS A 95 13.78 -25.76 3.73
C HIS A 95 14.88 -25.82 2.66
N ASP A 96 14.61 -26.42 1.49
CA ASP A 96 15.55 -26.55 0.39
C ASP A 96 15.57 -25.34 -0.57
N LEU A 97 14.75 -24.30 -0.28
CA LEU A 97 14.61 -23.17 -1.17
C LEU A 97 15.84 -22.25 -1.11
N LYS A 98 16.55 -22.12 -2.23
CA LYS A 98 17.73 -21.27 -2.34
C LYS A 98 17.32 -19.81 -2.58
N GLN A 99 18.26 -18.89 -2.35
CA GLN A 99 18.08 -17.47 -2.66
C GLN A 99 17.65 -17.26 -4.12
N GLY A 100 16.63 -16.40 -4.33
CA GLY A 100 16.07 -16.09 -5.63
C GLY A 100 15.14 -17.16 -6.21
N GLN A 101 15.06 -18.34 -5.60
CA GLN A 101 14.11 -19.37 -6.03
C GLN A 101 12.70 -19.06 -5.54
N LEU A 102 11.73 -19.33 -6.42
CA LEU A 102 10.31 -19.19 -6.16
C LEU A 102 9.64 -20.56 -6.25
N VAL A 103 8.82 -20.90 -5.25
CA VAL A 103 8.01 -22.13 -5.22
C VAL A 103 6.59 -21.81 -4.85
N ASN A 104 5.64 -22.27 -5.68
CA ASN A 104 4.23 -22.30 -5.37
C ASN A 104 3.88 -23.69 -4.83
N TYR A 105 3.43 -23.77 -3.57
CA TYR A 105 3.05 -25.04 -2.98
C TYR A 105 1.87 -25.65 -3.72
N SER A 106 1.98 -26.92 -4.14
CA SER A 106 1.07 -27.54 -5.11
C SER A 106 -0.39 -27.69 -4.64
N ARG A 107 -0.63 -27.60 -3.33
CA ARG A 107 -1.97 -27.76 -2.73
C ARG A 107 -2.25 -26.71 -1.66
N LYS A 108 -3.54 -26.56 -1.31
CA LYS A 108 -3.92 -25.66 -0.21
C LYS A 108 -3.40 -26.19 1.13
N ILE A 109 -2.93 -25.29 1.95
CA ILE A 109 -2.52 -25.51 3.34
C ILE A 109 -3.55 -24.83 4.23
N LYS A 110 -3.96 -25.49 5.33
CA LYS A 110 -4.83 -24.87 6.33
C LYS A 110 -4.04 -23.86 7.16
N LEU A 111 -4.30 -22.57 6.94
CA LEU A 111 -3.77 -21.46 7.73
C LEU A 111 -4.88 -20.95 8.64
N SER A 112 -4.67 -21.01 9.96
CA SER A 112 -5.73 -20.67 10.94
C SER A 112 -7.07 -21.38 10.66
N GLY A 113 -7.03 -22.62 10.16
CA GLY A 113 -8.23 -23.41 9.82
C GLY A 113 -8.78 -23.21 8.41
N VAL A 114 -8.30 -22.23 7.65
CA VAL A 114 -8.77 -21.89 6.29
C VAL A 114 -7.77 -22.36 5.24
N GLY A 115 -8.27 -23.02 4.18
CA GLY A 115 -7.44 -23.49 3.08
C GLY A 115 -6.93 -22.35 2.18
N CYS A 116 -5.62 -22.12 2.19
CA CYS A 116 -4.96 -21.13 1.36
C CYS A 116 -3.87 -21.76 0.50
N TYR A 117 -3.57 -21.19 -0.66
CA TYR A 117 -2.34 -21.45 -1.38
C TYR A 117 -1.18 -20.71 -0.69
N VAL A 118 0.02 -21.26 -0.76
CA VAL A 118 1.21 -20.64 -0.19
C VAL A 118 2.30 -20.63 -1.23
N SER A 119 2.87 -19.47 -1.43
CA SER A 119 4.04 -19.25 -2.28
C SER A 119 5.22 -18.82 -1.43
N ALA A 120 6.41 -19.31 -1.75
CA ALA A 120 7.65 -19.03 -1.05
C ALA A 120 8.70 -18.47 -2.00
N LEU A 121 9.40 -17.44 -1.56
CA LEU A 121 10.58 -16.89 -2.22
C LEU A 121 11.75 -16.89 -1.25
N GLY A 122 12.86 -17.52 -1.66
CA GLY A 122 14.12 -17.48 -0.91
C GLY A 122 14.75 -16.10 -0.99
N LEU A 123 14.98 -15.46 0.15
CA LEU A 123 15.69 -14.19 0.27
C LEU A 123 17.17 -14.42 0.62
N ALA A 124 17.97 -13.36 0.67
CA ALA A 124 19.33 -13.44 1.19
C ALA A 124 19.33 -13.90 2.66
N THR A 125 20.40 -14.56 3.11
CA THR A 125 20.61 -14.94 4.52
C THR A 125 19.55 -15.90 5.12
N ASP A 126 19.17 -16.96 4.37
CA ASP A 126 18.19 -17.99 4.81
C ASP A 126 16.83 -17.45 5.26
N GLU A 127 16.46 -16.27 4.78
CA GLU A 127 15.13 -15.73 4.99
C GLU A 127 14.16 -16.18 3.90
N LEU A 128 12.90 -16.40 4.31
CA LEU A 128 11.81 -16.75 3.41
C LEU A 128 10.74 -15.65 3.41
N LEU A 129 10.35 -15.23 2.22
CA LEU A 129 9.12 -14.49 2.02
C LEU A 129 8.01 -15.49 1.69
N LEU A 130 7.05 -15.61 2.59
CA LEU A 130 5.91 -16.51 2.46
C LEU A 130 4.64 -15.72 2.27
N ILE A 131 3.89 -16.01 1.20
CA ILE A 131 2.64 -15.33 0.85
C ILE A 131 1.51 -16.35 0.84
N ALA A 132 0.43 -16.05 1.56
CA ALA A 132 -0.83 -16.77 1.47
C ALA A 132 -1.76 -16.09 0.48
N SER A 133 -2.44 -16.87 -0.37
CA SER A 133 -3.46 -16.39 -1.31
C SER A 133 -4.66 -17.35 -1.37
N ASN A 134 -5.79 -16.90 -1.87
CA ASN A 134 -6.94 -17.75 -2.11
C ASN A 134 -7.04 -18.23 -3.57
N ASP A 135 -6.24 -17.71 -4.45
CA ASP A 135 -6.07 -18.09 -5.85
C ASP A 135 -4.66 -18.61 -6.13
N ARG A 136 -4.51 -19.33 -7.24
CA ARG A 136 -3.21 -19.66 -7.81
C ARG A 136 -2.83 -18.56 -8.79
N ASP A 137 -1.91 -17.71 -8.40
CA ASP A 137 -1.38 -16.68 -9.26
C ASP A 137 0.14 -16.78 -9.33
N GLU A 138 0.67 -16.88 -10.54
CA GLU A 138 2.13 -16.90 -10.76
C GLU A 138 2.76 -15.55 -10.41
N LYS A 139 1.99 -14.45 -10.51
CA LYS A 139 2.42 -13.09 -10.18
C LYS A 139 2.16 -12.69 -8.73
N VAL A 140 1.95 -13.66 -7.83
CA VAL A 140 1.64 -13.39 -6.42
C VAL A 140 2.68 -12.51 -5.73
N PHE A 141 3.97 -12.64 -6.07
CA PHE A 141 5.04 -11.84 -5.50
C PHE A 141 5.07 -10.42 -6.08
N ASP A 142 4.84 -10.25 -7.38
CA ASP A 142 4.73 -8.92 -8.01
C ASP A 142 3.54 -8.18 -7.41
N ARG A 143 2.40 -8.86 -7.27
CA ARG A 143 1.22 -8.33 -6.60
C ARG A 143 1.52 -7.93 -5.16
N TYR A 144 2.17 -8.80 -4.40
CA TYR A 144 2.54 -8.51 -3.01
C TYR A 144 3.56 -7.37 -2.89
N ALA A 145 4.48 -7.23 -3.84
CA ALA A 145 5.47 -6.16 -3.84
C ALA A 145 4.83 -4.76 -3.82
N THR A 146 3.63 -4.61 -4.41
CA THR A 146 2.88 -3.35 -4.40
C THR A 146 2.50 -2.88 -2.98
N ARG A 147 2.51 -3.78 -1.98
CA ARG A 147 2.29 -3.44 -0.57
C ARG A 147 3.30 -2.40 -0.06
N TRP A 148 4.51 -2.37 -0.62
CA TRP A 148 5.55 -1.43 -0.19
C TRP A 148 5.13 0.04 -0.37
N GLU A 149 4.22 0.31 -1.28
CA GLU A 149 3.77 1.67 -1.57
C GLU A 149 3.02 2.30 -0.39
N ILE A 150 2.38 1.49 0.47
CA ILE A 150 1.73 2.03 1.67
C ILE A 150 2.76 2.48 2.73
N GLU A 151 3.93 1.86 2.77
CA GLU A 151 5.03 2.31 3.65
C GLU A 151 5.61 3.63 3.17
N THR A 152 5.74 3.79 1.85
CA THR A 152 6.13 5.06 1.22
C THR A 152 5.12 6.16 1.54
N LEU A 153 3.82 5.88 1.42
CA LEU A 153 2.76 6.80 1.83
C LEU A 153 2.90 7.21 3.30
N PHE A 154 3.04 6.25 4.21
CA PHE A 154 3.21 6.56 5.64
C PHE A 154 4.47 7.38 5.91
N SER A 155 5.56 7.10 5.20
CA SER A 155 6.78 7.89 5.29
C SER A 155 6.59 9.35 4.85
N CYS A 156 5.80 9.59 3.80
CA CYS A 156 5.45 10.95 3.35
C CYS A 156 4.55 11.68 4.36
N LEU A 157 3.58 10.96 4.94
CA LEU A 157 2.66 11.54 5.93
C LEU A 157 3.36 11.87 7.25
N LYS A 158 4.31 11.01 7.69
CA LYS A 158 4.93 11.11 9.02
C LYS A 158 6.15 12.02 9.08
N GLY A 159 7.05 11.97 8.10
CA GLY A 159 8.33 12.66 8.23
C GLY A 159 8.93 13.21 6.94
N ARG A 160 8.55 12.71 5.76
CA ARG A 160 9.19 13.12 4.50
C ARG A 160 8.46 14.25 3.76
N GLY A 161 7.60 15.00 4.42
CA GLY A 161 6.87 16.06 3.75
C GLY A 161 5.86 16.76 4.63
N PHE A 162 5.01 16.01 5.33
CA PHE A 162 3.91 16.61 6.09
C PHE A 162 4.12 16.64 7.60
N ASP A 163 5.10 15.91 8.12
CA ASP A 163 5.52 15.88 9.53
C ASP A 163 4.35 15.78 10.52
N LEU A 164 3.41 14.87 10.21
CA LEU A 164 2.18 14.71 10.98
C LEU A 164 2.42 14.46 12.46
N GLU A 165 3.53 13.79 12.81
CA GLU A 165 3.89 13.47 14.20
C GLU A 165 4.34 14.72 14.98
N ASP A 166 4.94 15.71 14.32
CA ASP A 166 5.41 16.95 14.93
C ASP A 166 4.28 17.94 15.25
N THR A 167 3.07 17.65 14.78
CA THR A 167 1.91 18.52 15.06
C THR A 167 1.43 18.44 16.50
N HIS A 168 1.86 17.45 17.27
CA HIS A 168 1.46 17.18 18.66
C HIS A 168 -0.07 17.17 18.90
N LEU A 169 -0.85 16.92 17.85
CA LEU A 169 -2.30 16.88 17.92
C LEU A 169 -2.78 15.60 18.60
N THR A 170 -3.43 15.74 19.77
CA THR A 170 -3.99 14.61 20.53
C THR A 170 -5.47 14.38 20.30
N LYS A 171 -6.23 15.41 19.91
CA LYS A 171 -7.68 15.30 19.68
C LYS A 171 -7.98 14.55 18.38
N MET A 172 -8.56 13.35 18.49
CA MET A 172 -8.87 12.46 17.36
C MET A 172 -9.62 13.14 16.20
N LYS A 173 -10.58 14.04 16.53
CA LYS A 173 -11.33 14.80 15.51
C LYS A 173 -10.41 15.71 14.69
N LYS A 174 -9.42 16.36 15.33
CA LYS A 174 -8.46 17.22 14.66
C LYS A 174 -7.49 16.39 13.79
N VAL A 175 -6.95 15.30 14.34
CA VAL A 175 -6.07 14.37 13.62
C VAL A 175 -6.77 13.81 12.37
N LYS A 176 -8.07 13.41 12.49
CA LYS A 176 -8.85 12.91 11.36
C LYS A 176 -9.01 13.94 10.24
N LYS A 177 -9.26 15.21 10.58
CA LYS A 177 -9.37 16.30 9.60
C LYS A 177 -8.02 16.58 8.94
N LEU A 178 -6.95 16.66 9.73
CA LEU A 178 -5.61 16.91 9.23
C LEU A 178 -5.18 15.78 8.27
N LEU A 179 -5.43 14.52 8.63
CA LEU A 179 -5.14 13.39 7.77
C LEU A 179 -5.91 13.46 6.43
N ALA A 180 -7.14 13.97 6.43
CA ALA A 180 -7.88 14.18 5.19
C ALA A 180 -7.24 15.25 4.30
N VAL A 181 -6.81 16.36 4.89
CA VAL A 181 -6.09 17.42 4.16
C VAL A 181 -4.76 16.89 3.61
N HIS A 182 -4.00 16.15 4.42
CA HIS A 182 -2.75 15.53 3.96
C HIS A 182 -2.97 14.51 2.84
N ALA A 183 -4.05 13.73 2.89
CA ALA A 183 -4.39 12.78 1.81
C ALA A 183 -4.64 13.51 0.48
N ILE A 184 -5.38 14.63 0.51
CA ILE A 184 -5.62 15.47 -0.67
C ILE A 184 -4.31 16.09 -1.16
N ALA A 185 -3.53 16.68 -0.27
CA ALA A 185 -2.25 17.30 -0.60
C ALA A 185 -1.24 16.28 -1.15
N PHE A 186 -1.22 15.06 -0.62
CA PHE A 186 -0.41 13.97 -1.12
C PHE A 186 -0.76 13.60 -2.56
N CYS A 187 -2.05 13.42 -2.86
CA CYS A 187 -2.51 13.14 -4.21
C CYS A 187 -2.19 14.29 -5.18
N TRP A 188 -2.36 15.53 -4.72
CA TRP A 188 -2.03 16.71 -5.53
C TRP A 188 -0.54 16.80 -5.83
N ALA A 189 0.31 16.63 -4.82
CA ALA A 189 1.76 16.63 -5.01
C ALA A 189 2.21 15.54 -5.99
N HIS A 190 1.66 14.32 -5.88
CA HIS A 190 1.95 13.25 -6.85
C HIS A 190 1.52 13.64 -8.25
N TYR A 191 0.31 14.12 -8.43
CA TYR A 191 -0.21 14.50 -9.73
C TYR A 191 0.63 15.59 -10.40
N VAL A 192 1.00 16.64 -9.64
CA VAL A 192 1.87 17.71 -10.13
C VAL A 192 3.26 17.17 -10.48
N GLY A 193 3.82 16.29 -9.64
CA GLY A 193 5.12 15.68 -9.89
C GLY A 193 5.14 14.76 -11.12
N GLU A 194 4.10 13.95 -11.32
CA GLU A 194 3.94 13.15 -12.54
C GLU A 194 3.85 14.03 -13.78
N TRP A 195 2.99 15.06 -13.73
CA TRP A 195 2.83 15.99 -14.84
C TRP A 195 4.14 16.68 -15.22
N GLN A 196 4.92 17.15 -14.21
CA GLN A 196 6.23 17.75 -14.46
C GLN A 196 7.22 16.77 -15.08
N HIS A 197 7.25 15.54 -14.56
CA HIS A 197 8.14 14.51 -15.08
C HIS A 197 7.83 14.14 -16.52
N GLU A 198 6.55 14.01 -16.86
CA GLU A 198 6.12 13.58 -18.18
C GLU A 198 6.19 14.70 -19.24
N ARG A 199 5.92 15.96 -18.84
CA ARG A 199 5.71 17.05 -19.78
C ARG A 199 6.73 18.18 -19.76
N LEU A 200 7.46 18.39 -18.67
CA LEU A 200 8.43 19.49 -18.58
C LEU A 200 9.87 18.98 -18.54
N LYS A 201 10.22 18.19 -17.57
CA LYS A 201 11.59 17.74 -17.37
C LYS A 201 11.63 16.34 -16.76
N PRO A 202 12.06 15.33 -17.53
CA PRO A 202 12.30 14.00 -17.01
C PRO A 202 13.29 14.02 -15.84
N PHE A 203 13.14 13.09 -14.89
CA PHE A 203 14.07 12.98 -13.76
C PHE A 203 15.51 12.74 -14.22
N THR A 204 16.43 13.46 -13.58
CA THR A 204 17.85 13.14 -13.68
C THR A 204 18.13 11.87 -12.86
N ILE A 205 18.67 10.85 -13.52
CA ILE A 205 19.15 9.65 -12.85
C ILE A 205 20.58 9.94 -12.39
N LYS A 206 20.83 9.86 -11.08
CA LYS A 206 22.17 10.04 -10.50
C LYS A 206 23.08 8.88 -10.91
N LYS A 207 24.40 9.09 -10.81
CA LYS A 207 25.44 8.08 -11.18
C LYS A 207 25.22 6.70 -10.56
N HIS A 208 24.56 6.62 -9.40
CA HIS A 208 24.22 5.35 -8.72
C HIS A 208 22.86 4.75 -9.12
N GLY A 209 22.26 5.18 -10.24
CA GLY A 209 21.02 4.63 -10.81
C GLY A 209 19.72 5.05 -10.10
N ARG A 210 19.76 5.89 -9.07
CA ARG A 210 18.54 6.37 -8.39
C ARG A 210 18.11 7.73 -8.92
N LYS A 211 16.80 7.96 -8.95
CA LYS A 211 16.21 9.28 -9.26
C LYS A 211 16.70 10.33 -8.25
N GLU A 212 16.92 11.54 -8.70
CA GLU A 212 17.37 12.66 -7.86
C GLU A 212 16.36 13.01 -6.76
N LYS A 213 15.07 13.02 -7.12
CA LYS A 213 13.94 13.27 -6.22
C LYS A 213 12.84 12.25 -6.48
N SER A 214 12.00 11.97 -5.48
CA SER A 214 10.76 11.25 -5.72
C SER A 214 9.75 12.13 -6.45
N ILE A 215 8.79 11.50 -7.15
CA ILE A 215 7.68 12.22 -7.81
C ILE A 215 6.93 13.09 -6.79
N PHE A 216 6.67 12.55 -5.60
CA PHE A 216 6.04 13.29 -4.50
C PHE A 216 6.82 14.55 -4.12
N ASN A 217 8.12 14.44 -3.87
CA ASN A 217 8.93 15.59 -3.46
C ASN A 217 9.01 16.64 -4.57
N LEU A 218 9.12 16.23 -5.84
CA LEU A 218 9.11 17.16 -6.96
C LEU A 218 7.83 17.98 -6.98
N GLY A 219 6.67 17.32 -6.90
CA GLY A 219 5.40 18.02 -6.92
C GLY A 219 5.14 18.84 -5.65
N LEU A 220 5.56 18.35 -4.49
CA LEU A 220 5.42 19.09 -3.23
C LEU A 220 6.24 20.38 -3.25
N ASP A 221 7.51 20.32 -3.69
CA ASP A 221 8.37 21.49 -3.84
C ASP A 221 7.74 22.52 -4.78
N THR A 222 7.14 22.06 -5.88
CA THR A 222 6.45 22.94 -6.84
C THR A 222 5.22 23.61 -6.23
N LEU A 223 4.40 22.85 -5.50
CA LEU A 223 3.24 23.40 -4.81
C LEU A 223 3.65 24.43 -3.75
N ILE A 224 4.69 24.12 -2.96
CA ILE A 224 5.22 25.04 -1.95
C ILE A 224 5.76 26.32 -2.62
N HIS A 225 6.48 26.20 -3.74
CA HIS A 225 7.00 27.34 -4.48
C HIS A 225 5.89 28.24 -5.01
N ALA A 226 4.90 27.66 -5.69
CA ALA A 226 3.75 28.39 -6.22
C ALA A 226 2.93 29.08 -5.11
N TYR A 227 2.74 28.38 -3.97
CA TYR A 227 2.07 28.95 -2.81
C TYR A 227 2.84 30.16 -2.24
N LYS A 228 4.17 30.04 -2.08
CA LYS A 228 5.01 31.14 -1.60
C LYS A 228 4.93 32.36 -2.53
N LYS A 229 5.00 32.17 -3.84
CA LYS A 229 4.81 33.26 -4.81
C LYS A 229 3.45 33.92 -4.68
N ALA A 230 2.38 33.12 -4.63
CA ALA A 230 1.03 33.65 -4.51
C ALA A 230 0.82 34.44 -3.22
N PHE A 231 1.36 33.94 -2.09
CA PHE A 231 1.14 34.55 -0.78
C PHE A 231 2.08 35.73 -0.49
N LEU A 232 3.39 35.61 -0.82
CA LEU A 232 4.39 36.61 -0.48
C LEU A 232 4.57 37.70 -1.56
N GLN A 233 4.38 37.34 -2.84
CA GLN A 233 4.61 38.22 -3.99
C GLN A 233 3.31 38.62 -4.68
N GLN A 234 2.14 38.16 -4.20
CA GLN A 234 0.82 38.38 -4.80
C GLN A 234 0.73 37.90 -6.27
N GLU A 235 1.62 37.00 -6.68
CA GLU A 235 1.67 36.42 -8.01
C GLU A 235 0.93 35.07 -8.05
N CYS A 236 -0.34 35.08 -8.45
CA CYS A 236 -1.20 33.90 -8.42
C CYS A 236 -1.19 33.05 -9.70
N SER A 237 -0.40 33.40 -10.71
CA SER A 237 -0.40 32.74 -12.02
C SER A 237 -0.08 31.24 -11.93
N GLU A 238 0.98 30.86 -11.23
CA GLU A 238 1.40 29.47 -11.08
C GLU A 238 0.37 28.64 -10.27
N ILE A 239 -0.11 29.15 -9.15
CA ILE A 239 -1.08 28.40 -8.33
C ILE A 239 -2.42 28.23 -9.03
N ASN A 240 -2.89 29.24 -9.76
CA ASN A 240 -4.11 29.17 -10.55
C ASN A 240 -3.98 28.12 -11.66
N TRP A 241 -2.81 28.01 -12.28
CA TRP A 241 -2.52 27.00 -13.27
C TRP A 241 -2.49 25.58 -12.64
N LEU A 242 -1.84 25.39 -11.49
CA LEU A 242 -1.84 24.11 -10.75
C LEU A 242 -3.24 23.66 -10.34
N VAL A 243 -4.11 24.60 -9.96
CA VAL A 243 -5.53 24.32 -9.67
C VAL A 243 -6.27 23.92 -10.95
N LYS A 244 -6.02 24.57 -12.08
CA LYS A 244 -6.59 24.19 -13.38
C LYS A 244 -6.22 22.79 -13.80
N ILE A 245 -4.97 22.36 -13.57
CA ILE A 245 -4.55 20.98 -13.85
C ILE A 245 -5.42 19.96 -13.09
N LEU A 246 -5.75 20.22 -11.83
CA LEU A 246 -6.63 19.35 -11.04
C LEU A 246 -8.09 19.33 -11.56
N SER A 247 -8.58 20.45 -12.07
CA SER A 247 -9.96 20.60 -12.52
C SER A 247 -10.20 20.10 -13.95
N ASN A 248 -9.15 19.96 -14.76
CA ASN A 248 -9.25 19.46 -16.13
C ASN A 248 -9.50 17.95 -16.15
N LYS A 249 -10.76 17.54 -16.02
CA LYS A 249 -11.26 16.17 -16.14
C LYS A 249 -11.05 15.54 -17.53
N ASN A 250 -10.66 16.29 -18.56
CA ASN A 250 -10.74 15.87 -19.96
C ASN A 250 -9.45 15.95 -20.77
N GLN A 251 -8.29 16.03 -20.15
CA GLN A 251 -7.10 15.68 -20.92
C GLN A 251 -6.77 14.20 -20.61
N SER A 252 -7.51 13.33 -21.32
CA SER A 252 -7.11 11.94 -21.54
C SER A 252 -5.61 11.88 -21.73
N ILE A 253 -4.98 11.16 -20.85
CA ILE A 253 -3.63 10.64 -21.03
C ILE A 253 -3.74 9.67 -22.22
N MET A 254 -3.51 10.18 -23.44
CA MET A 254 -3.10 9.34 -24.57
C MET A 254 -1.62 9.04 -24.42
#